data_ebfc994bcffc360ae14db63b9f5abbfa
#
_entry.id   ebfc994bcffc360ae14db63b9f5abbfa
#
_cell.length_a   1.000
_cell.length_b   1.000
_cell.length_c   1.000
_cell.angle_alpha   90.00
_cell.angle_beta   90.00
_cell.angle_gamma   90.00
#
_symmetry.space_group_name_H-M   'P 1'
#
loop_
_entity.id
_entity.type
_entity.pdbx_description
1 polymer ?
#
loop_
_entity_poly.entity_id
_entity_poly.type
_entity_poly.pdbx_seq_one_letter_code
_entity_poly.pdbx_strand_id
1 'polypeptide(L)'
;TTLSPEGNMQTFAWNLDVGAPNAPANKYYFDNIKLQIVTKGNTIPLTPEEKKEALTRAMNNWIEGMMKATGGYVTTWDVVNEAISGGGNDGEGFYVLQSASNAGADAANNFYWQDYLGSEDYVRIVVAAARKYYAENGGVKPLKLFINDYNLESTWDNNQKAKSLVHWIEKWESDGVTKIDGIGTQMHVAYRANAADQQKQEEHVVKMFEILAKSGKLVKVSELDMGYVDESGTTVLTKDMTE
;
A
#
# COMPACT_ATOMS: atom_id res chain seq x y z
N THR A 1 -6.26 -16.78 5.09
CA THR A 1 -5.13 -16.96 6.03
C THR A 1 -4.89 -18.45 6.19
N THR A 2 -3.68 -18.88 5.93
CA THR A 2 -3.25 -20.28 6.15
C THR A 2 -2.54 -20.34 7.50
N LEU A 3 -2.99 -21.21 8.38
CA LEU A 3 -2.33 -21.47 9.65
C LEU A 3 -1.45 -22.72 9.49
N SER A 4 -0.23 -22.63 9.98
CA SER A 4 0.69 -23.78 10.05
C SER A 4 0.85 -24.18 11.52
N PRO A 5 0.03 -25.14 12.01
CA PRO A 5 0.14 -25.56 13.39
C PRO A 5 1.42 -26.40 13.58
N GLU A 6 2.20 -26.03 14.59
CA GLU A 6 3.29 -26.86 15.09
C GLU A 6 2.82 -27.58 16.34
N GLY A 7 2.98 -28.91 16.39
CA GLY A 7 2.55 -29.72 17.52
C GLY A 7 1.04 -30.01 17.57
N ASN A 8 0.55 -30.40 18.76
CA ASN A 8 -0.85 -30.71 18.98
C ASN A 8 -1.67 -29.44 19.26
N MET A 9 -2.24 -28.83 18.22
CA MET A 9 -3.15 -27.70 18.38
C MET A 9 -4.49 -28.23 18.97
N GLN A 10 -4.82 -27.79 20.17
CA GLN A 10 -6.09 -28.16 20.84
C GLN A 10 -7.14 -27.05 20.77
N THR A 11 -6.74 -25.81 20.41
CA THR A 11 -7.62 -24.66 20.42
C THR A 11 -7.36 -23.79 19.20
N PHE A 12 -8.42 -23.37 18.54
CA PHE A 12 -8.42 -22.31 17.55
C PHE A 12 -9.13 -21.10 18.14
N ALA A 13 -8.45 -19.97 18.23
CA ALA A 13 -9.02 -18.72 18.69
C ALA A 13 -8.94 -17.67 17.60
N TRP A 14 -10.04 -16.99 17.36
CA TRP A 14 -10.10 -15.83 16.50
C TRP A 14 -10.17 -14.56 17.34
N ASN A 15 -9.09 -13.83 17.40
CA ASN A 15 -9.03 -12.57 18.13
C ASN A 15 -9.39 -11.41 17.20
N LEU A 16 -10.38 -10.61 17.62
CA LEU A 16 -10.64 -9.31 17.02
C LEU A 16 -9.92 -8.27 17.87
N ASP A 17 -8.92 -7.65 17.30
CA ASP A 17 -8.31 -6.46 17.89
C ASP A 17 -9.23 -5.28 17.60
N VAL A 18 -9.93 -4.83 18.64
CA VAL A 18 -10.91 -3.72 18.56
C VAL A 18 -10.32 -2.39 19.00
N GLY A 19 -9.00 -2.30 19.15
CA GLY A 19 -8.31 -1.07 19.53
C GLY A 19 -8.36 -0.77 21.04
N ALA A 20 -8.64 0.46 21.43
CA ALA A 20 -8.47 0.96 22.78
C ALA A 20 -9.25 0.18 23.86
N PRO A 21 -8.70 0.09 25.10
CA PRO A 21 -9.28 -0.70 26.21
C PRO A 21 -10.73 -0.36 26.61
N ASN A 22 -11.28 0.74 26.15
CA ASN A 22 -12.63 1.23 26.45
C ASN A 22 -13.48 1.42 25.19
N ALA A 23 -13.18 0.72 24.09
CA ALA A 23 -14.02 0.78 22.91
C ALA A 23 -15.47 0.33 23.23
N PRO A 24 -16.50 0.98 22.69
CA PRO A 24 -17.89 0.57 22.92
C PRO A 24 -18.09 -0.86 22.42
N ALA A 25 -18.97 -1.59 23.10
CA ALA A 25 -19.32 -2.95 22.71
C ALA A 25 -19.94 -2.95 21.31
N ASN A 26 -19.24 -3.52 20.36
CA ASN A 26 -19.69 -3.69 18.99
C ASN A 26 -20.26 -5.09 18.78
N LYS A 27 -21.23 -5.23 17.89
CA LYS A 27 -21.73 -6.53 17.45
C LYS A 27 -21.04 -6.88 16.13
N TYR A 28 -20.43 -8.06 16.10
CA TYR A 28 -19.81 -8.61 14.91
C TYR A 28 -20.64 -9.79 14.41
N TYR A 29 -20.89 -9.79 13.12
CA TYR A 29 -21.64 -10.87 12.48
C TYR A 29 -20.68 -11.64 11.58
N PHE A 30 -20.65 -12.95 11.75
CA PHE A 30 -19.84 -13.84 10.95
C PHE A 30 -20.76 -14.80 10.19
N ASP A 31 -20.47 -14.95 8.90
CA ASP A 31 -21.18 -15.88 8.04
C ASP A 31 -20.17 -16.70 7.23
N ASN A 32 -20.55 -17.91 6.87
CA ASN A 32 -19.76 -18.79 6.01
C ASN A 32 -18.33 -19.08 6.49
N ILE A 33 -18.12 -19.17 7.83
CA ILE A 33 -16.82 -19.55 8.38
C ILE A 33 -16.54 -21.00 8.02
N LYS A 34 -15.44 -21.26 7.30
CA LYS A 34 -15.02 -22.61 6.91
C LYS A 34 -13.60 -22.87 7.39
N LEU A 35 -13.45 -23.90 8.21
CA LEU A 35 -12.15 -24.45 8.59
C LEU A 35 -11.83 -25.64 7.71
N GLN A 36 -10.68 -25.63 7.05
CA GLN A 36 -10.19 -26.74 6.24
C GLN A 36 -8.80 -27.13 6.70
N ILE A 37 -8.57 -28.43 6.88
CA ILE A 37 -7.23 -28.97 7.06
C ILE A 37 -6.64 -29.19 5.68
N VAL A 38 -5.53 -28.50 5.41
CA VAL A 38 -4.74 -28.68 4.19
C VAL A 38 -3.52 -29.53 4.55
N THR A 39 -3.51 -30.78 4.11
CA THR A 39 -2.29 -31.59 4.18
C THR A 39 -1.37 -31.21 3.03
N LYS A 40 -0.14 -30.80 3.36
CA LYS A 40 0.89 -30.61 2.33
C LYS A 40 1.20 -31.96 1.68
N GLY A 41 0.83 -32.10 0.40
CA GLY A 41 1.37 -33.16 -0.44
C GLY A 41 2.84 -32.89 -0.81
N ASN A 42 3.48 -33.82 -1.51
CA ASN A 42 4.80 -33.59 -2.09
C ASN A 42 4.69 -32.47 -3.14
N THR A 43 5.03 -31.25 -2.72
CA THR A 43 5.07 -30.09 -3.63
C THR A 43 6.48 -29.97 -4.20
N ILE A 44 6.59 -29.99 -5.52
CA ILE A 44 7.82 -29.59 -6.21
C ILE A 44 7.82 -28.06 -6.20
N PRO A 45 8.83 -27.41 -5.60
CA PRO A 45 8.92 -25.96 -5.63
C PRO A 45 9.04 -25.47 -7.08
N LEU A 46 8.27 -24.45 -7.42
CA LEU A 46 8.37 -23.78 -8.72
C LEU A 46 9.74 -23.11 -8.87
N THR A 47 10.30 -23.13 -10.06
CA THR A 47 11.46 -22.31 -10.42
C THR A 47 11.15 -20.82 -10.34
N PRO A 48 12.14 -19.92 -10.28
CA PRO A 48 11.90 -18.48 -10.34
C PRO A 48 11.06 -18.05 -11.54
N GLU A 49 11.34 -18.63 -12.72
CA GLU A 49 10.61 -18.35 -13.96
C GLU A 49 9.16 -18.79 -13.89
N GLU A 50 8.91 -20.00 -13.41
CA GLU A 50 7.54 -20.51 -13.20
C GLU A 50 6.78 -19.68 -12.16
N LYS A 51 7.45 -19.21 -11.10
CA LYS A 51 6.84 -18.28 -10.13
C LYS A 51 6.46 -16.95 -10.79
N LYS A 52 7.39 -16.36 -11.56
CA LYS A 52 7.15 -15.13 -12.30
C LYS A 52 5.96 -15.27 -13.25
N GLU A 53 5.89 -16.35 -14.02
CA GLU A 53 4.77 -16.62 -14.92
C GLU A 53 3.44 -16.79 -14.15
N ALA A 54 3.43 -17.60 -13.10
CA ALA A 54 2.24 -17.85 -12.30
C ALA A 54 1.71 -16.57 -11.65
N LEU A 55 2.60 -15.75 -11.12
CA LEU A 55 2.24 -14.48 -10.46
C LEU A 55 1.82 -13.42 -11.47
N THR A 56 2.46 -13.32 -12.62
CA THR A 56 2.02 -12.44 -13.72
C THR A 56 0.60 -12.80 -14.16
N ARG A 57 0.31 -14.09 -14.32
CA ARG A 57 -1.04 -14.58 -14.65
C ARG A 57 -2.04 -14.26 -13.55
N ALA A 58 -1.68 -14.48 -12.28
CA ALA A 58 -2.56 -14.18 -11.15
C ALA A 58 -2.89 -12.68 -11.07
N MET A 59 -1.90 -11.80 -11.24
CA MET A 59 -2.07 -10.35 -11.29
C MET A 59 -3.01 -9.93 -12.43
N ASN A 60 -2.78 -10.45 -13.64
CA ASN A 60 -3.65 -10.16 -14.79
C ASN A 60 -5.09 -10.60 -14.53
N ASN A 61 -5.31 -11.83 -14.03
CA ASN A 61 -6.65 -12.34 -13.71
C ASN A 61 -7.37 -11.49 -12.67
N TRP A 62 -6.65 -11.03 -11.65
CA TRP A 62 -7.22 -10.15 -10.62
C TRP A 62 -7.65 -8.81 -11.21
N ILE A 63 -6.76 -8.16 -11.97
CA ILE A 63 -7.04 -6.86 -12.57
C ILE A 63 -8.18 -6.97 -13.60
N GLU A 64 -8.18 -8.01 -14.43
CA GLU A 64 -9.28 -8.29 -15.37
C GLU A 64 -10.62 -8.41 -14.63
N GLY A 65 -10.64 -9.21 -13.54
CA GLY A 65 -11.82 -9.38 -12.70
C GLY A 65 -12.34 -8.06 -12.12
N MET A 66 -11.46 -7.21 -11.62
CA MET A 66 -11.80 -5.89 -11.09
C MET A 66 -12.36 -4.96 -12.17
N MET A 67 -11.71 -4.87 -13.31
CA MET A 67 -12.17 -4.03 -14.44
C MET A 67 -13.50 -4.52 -15.00
N LYS A 68 -13.68 -5.83 -15.09
CA LYS A 68 -14.96 -6.44 -15.51
C LYS A 68 -16.08 -6.16 -14.52
N ALA A 69 -15.83 -6.29 -13.22
CA ALA A 69 -16.83 -6.04 -12.19
C ALA A 69 -17.31 -4.58 -12.16
N THR A 70 -16.44 -3.65 -12.52
CA THR A 70 -16.77 -2.21 -12.54
C THR A 70 -17.27 -1.71 -13.90
N GLY A 71 -17.12 -2.48 -14.97
CA GLY A 71 -17.71 -2.20 -16.30
C GLY A 71 -17.38 -0.80 -16.85
N GLY A 72 -16.18 -0.28 -16.58
CA GLY A 72 -15.76 1.07 -16.99
C GLY A 72 -16.34 2.22 -16.15
N TYR A 73 -17.12 1.92 -15.10
CA TYR A 73 -17.70 2.94 -14.22
C TYR A 73 -16.62 3.64 -13.36
N VAL A 74 -15.70 2.87 -12.77
CA VAL A 74 -14.60 3.41 -11.97
C VAL A 74 -13.46 3.80 -12.88
N THR A 75 -13.12 5.08 -12.86
CA THR A 75 -12.12 5.69 -13.75
C THR A 75 -10.83 6.08 -13.06
N THR A 76 -10.74 5.86 -11.75
CA THR A 76 -9.56 6.23 -10.94
C THR A 76 -9.23 5.07 -10.02
N TRP A 77 -7.99 4.60 -10.05
CA TRP A 77 -7.52 3.45 -9.28
C TRP A 77 -6.18 3.73 -8.63
N ASP A 78 -6.02 3.28 -7.40
CA ASP A 78 -4.71 3.04 -6.81
C ASP A 78 -4.23 1.67 -7.29
N VAL A 79 -3.39 1.67 -8.33
CA VAL A 79 -2.94 0.41 -8.95
C VAL A 79 -1.78 -0.24 -8.22
N VAL A 80 -1.07 0.56 -7.42
CA VAL A 80 -0.02 0.11 -6.50
C VAL A 80 -0.17 0.87 -5.20
N ASN A 81 -0.10 0.15 -4.09
CA ASN A 81 -0.18 0.69 -2.74
C ASN A 81 1.09 0.36 -1.96
N GLU A 82 1.66 1.37 -1.30
CA GLU A 82 2.76 1.24 -0.34
C GLU A 82 4.01 0.56 -0.91
N ALA A 83 4.48 1.03 -2.05
CA ALA A 83 5.64 0.46 -2.71
C ALA A 83 6.96 0.78 -2.01
N ILE A 84 7.08 1.96 -1.37
CA ILE A 84 8.34 2.47 -0.84
C ILE A 84 8.58 1.99 0.58
N SER A 85 9.76 1.41 0.85
CA SER A 85 10.08 0.84 2.16
C SER A 85 10.20 1.87 3.30
N GLY A 86 10.49 3.12 2.99
CA GLY A 86 10.82 4.14 4.00
C GLY A 86 12.24 4.03 4.56
N GLY A 87 13.14 3.30 3.89
CA GLY A 87 14.54 3.14 4.28
C GLY A 87 15.41 2.57 3.16
N GLY A 88 16.65 2.25 3.49
CA GLY A 88 17.64 1.77 2.53
C GLY A 88 18.13 2.84 1.56
N ASN A 89 18.89 2.42 0.56
CA ASN A 89 19.39 3.28 -0.51
C ASN A 89 19.48 2.46 -1.81
N ASP A 90 18.87 2.95 -2.87
CA ASP A 90 18.84 2.30 -4.18
C ASP A 90 20.15 2.47 -5.00
N GLY A 91 21.13 3.16 -4.44
CA GLY A 91 22.40 3.55 -5.10
C GLY A 91 22.37 4.96 -5.67
N GLU A 92 21.22 5.60 -5.76
CA GLU A 92 21.04 6.97 -6.27
C GLU A 92 20.60 7.95 -5.16
N GLY A 93 20.51 7.48 -3.91
CA GLY A 93 20.17 8.29 -2.74
C GLY A 93 18.69 8.26 -2.38
N PHE A 94 17.90 7.38 -2.98
CA PHE A 94 16.48 7.22 -2.70
C PHE A 94 16.20 5.91 -1.95
N TYR A 95 15.07 5.86 -1.25
CA TYR A 95 14.64 4.64 -0.56
C TYR A 95 14.37 3.51 -1.55
N VAL A 96 14.72 2.30 -1.14
CA VAL A 96 14.39 1.09 -1.89
C VAL A 96 12.90 0.76 -1.78
N LEU A 97 12.42 -0.13 -2.65
CA LEU A 97 11.06 -0.67 -2.55
C LEU A 97 10.94 -1.63 -1.35
N GLN A 98 9.73 -1.81 -0.86
CA GLN A 98 9.43 -2.86 0.12
C GLN A 98 9.81 -4.23 -0.46
N SER A 99 10.43 -5.08 0.37
CA SER A 99 10.89 -6.42 -0.01
C SER A 99 11.01 -7.29 1.24
N ALA A 100 10.92 -8.60 1.07
CA ALA A 100 11.21 -9.53 2.16
C ALA A 100 12.62 -9.33 2.75
N SER A 101 13.57 -8.84 1.96
CA SER A 101 14.94 -8.58 2.40
C SER A 101 15.07 -7.39 3.35
N ASN A 102 14.12 -6.46 3.36
CA ASN A 102 14.13 -5.25 4.21
C ASN A 102 12.96 -5.17 5.20
N ALA A 103 12.05 -6.14 5.20
CA ALA A 103 10.86 -6.16 6.06
C ALA A 103 11.10 -6.68 7.48
N GLY A 104 12.30 -7.17 7.79
CA GLY A 104 12.63 -7.68 9.12
C GLY A 104 11.71 -8.84 9.55
N ALA A 105 11.10 -8.74 10.74
CA ALA A 105 10.23 -9.77 11.28
C ALA A 105 8.93 -9.98 10.46
N ASP A 106 8.50 -8.98 9.72
CA ASP A 106 7.27 -9.04 8.92
C ASP A 106 7.46 -9.78 7.59
N ALA A 107 8.69 -10.10 7.20
CA ALA A 107 9.00 -10.78 5.94
C ALA A 107 8.25 -12.11 5.77
N ALA A 108 8.04 -12.86 6.86
CA ALA A 108 7.35 -14.14 6.83
C ALA A 108 5.83 -14.02 6.66
N ASN A 109 5.26 -12.86 6.98
CA ASN A 109 3.81 -12.62 7.00
C ASN A 109 3.31 -11.83 5.79
N ASN A 110 4.21 -11.25 5.01
CA ASN A 110 3.91 -10.39 3.89
C ASN A 110 4.37 -10.98 2.57
N PHE A 111 3.75 -10.51 1.50
CA PHE A 111 4.08 -10.88 0.13
C PHE A 111 4.49 -9.62 -0.65
N TYR A 112 5.62 -9.71 -1.35
CA TYR A 112 6.18 -8.60 -2.12
C TYR A 112 6.28 -8.96 -3.59
N TRP A 113 5.48 -8.33 -4.43
CA TRP A 113 5.42 -8.57 -5.88
C TRP A 113 6.77 -8.39 -6.57
N GLN A 114 7.50 -7.36 -6.17
CA GLN A 114 8.81 -7.00 -6.73
C GLN A 114 9.90 -8.05 -6.52
N ASP A 115 9.77 -8.86 -5.47
CA ASP A 115 10.74 -9.94 -5.20
C ASP A 115 10.65 -11.06 -6.24
N TYR A 116 9.52 -11.17 -6.93
CA TYR A 116 9.26 -12.21 -7.93
C TYR A 116 9.20 -11.66 -9.34
N LEU A 117 8.64 -10.47 -9.54
CA LEU A 117 8.42 -9.88 -10.86
C LEU A 117 9.49 -8.87 -11.24
N GLY A 118 10.31 -8.41 -10.27
CA GLY A 118 11.28 -7.34 -10.45
C GLY A 118 10.72 -5.97 -10.04
N SER A 119 11.60 -5.10 -9.56
CA SER A 119 11.26 -3.80 -9.00
C SER A 119 10.61 -2.83 -10.00
N GLU A 120 10.92 -2.97 -11.26
CA GLU A 120 10.33 -2.15 -12.33
C GLU A 120 9.17 -2.87 -13.01
N ASP A 121 9.34 -4.14 -13.33
CA ASP A 121 8.40 -4.91 -14.13
C ASP A 121 7.02 -5.05 -13.46
N TYR A 122 6.94 -5.23 -12.14
CA TYR A 122 5.64 -5.46 -11.50
C TYR A 122 4.69 -4.26 -11.65
N VAL A 123 5.20 -3.02 -11.57
CA VAL A 123 4.38 -1.81 -11.78
C VAL A 123 4.01 -1.67 -13.26
N ARG A 124 4.95 -1.96 -14.18
CA ARG A 124 4.69 -1.94 -15.62
C ARG A 124 3.62 -2.94 -16.00
N ILE A 125 3.66 -4.16 -15.46
CA ILE A 125 2.64 -5.19 -15.69
C ILE A 125 1.27 -4.74 -15.20
N VAL A 126 1.17 -4.22 -13.98
CA VAL A 126 -0.12 -3.79 -13.41
C VAL A 126 -0.72 -2.62 -14.16
N VAL A 127 0.09 -1.64 -14.54
CA VAL A 127 -0.36 -0.47 -15.32
C VAL A 127 -0.86 -0.89 -16.70
N ALA A 128 -0.10 -1.73 -17.41
CA ALA A 128 -0.49 -2.25 -18.71
C ALA A 128 -1.78 -3.06 -18.65
N ALA A 129 -1.90 -3.98 -17.67
CA ALA A 129 -3.09 -4.78 -17.45
C ALA A 129 -4.31 -3.91 -17.13
N ALA A 130 -4.17 -2.91 -16.24
CA ALA A 130 -5.26 -2.01 -15.89
C ALA A 130 -5.81 -1.26 -17.10
N ARG A 131 -4.94 -0.70 -17.95
CA ARG A 131 -5.35 0.01 -19.15
C ARG A 131 -6.01 -0.91 -20.19
N LYS A 132 -5.42 -2.10 -20.41
CA LYS A 132 -5.95 -3.10 -21.32
C LYS A 132 -7.36 -3.51 -20.90
N TYR A 133 -7.49 -4.05 -19.70
CA TYR A 133 -8.76 -4.61 -19.26
C TYR A 133 -9.83 -3.55 -18.99
N TYR A 134 -9.45 -2.33 -18.62
CA TYR A 134 -10.39 -1.22 -18.59
C TYR A 134 -11.05 -0.97 -19.94
N ALA A 135 -10.24 -0.85 -21.00
CA ALA A 135 -10.74 -0.64 -22.36
C ALA A 135 -11.59 -1.81 -22.86
N GLU A 136 -11.19 -3.05 -22.58
CA GLU A 136 -11.90 -4.27 -22.97
C GLU A 136 -13.23 -4.47 -22.23
N ASN A 137 -13.41 -3.86 -21.05
CA ASN A 137 -14.60 -4.02 -20.21
C ASN A 137 -15.46 -2.74 -20.11
N GLY A 138 -15.55 -1.96 -21.17
CA GLY A 138 -16.48 -0.83 -21.27
C GLY A 138 -15.93 0.52 -20.81
N GLY A 139 -14.63 0.63 -20.58
CA GLY A 139 -13.97 1.88 -20.24
C GLY A 139 -13.87 2.84 -21.42
N VAL A 140 -14.71 3.88 -21.44
CA VAL A 140 -14.75 4.91 -22.49
C VAL A 140 -14.26 6.28 -22.01
N LYS A 141 -14.18 6.48 -20.70
CA LYS A 141 -13.65 7.72 -20.10
C LYS A 141 -12.15 7.60 -19.86
N PRO A 142 -11.42 8.73 -19.72
CA PRO A 142 -10.01 8.68 -19.38
C PRO A 142 -9.76 7.96 -18.03
N LEU A 143 -9.00 6.88 -18.08
CA LEU A 143 -8.55 6.15 -16.89
C LEU A 143 -7.39 6.88 -16.22
N LYS A 144 -7.45 7.00 -14.90
CA LYS A 144 -6.41 7.60 -14.06
C LYS A 144 -5.84 6.55 -13.09
N LEU A 145 -4.55 6.29 -13.20
CA LEU A 145 -3.84 5.31 -12.40
C LEU A 145 -2.88 6.01 -11.43
N PHE A 146 -3.03 5.73 -10.14
CA PHE A 146 -2.27 6.34 -9.06
C PHE A 146 -1.38 5.32 -8.39
N ILE A 147 -0.23 5.77 -7.92
CA ILE A 147 0.59 5.07 -6.94
C ILE A 147 0.31 5.72 -5.59
N ASN A 148 -0.13 4.94 -4.63
CA ASN A 148 -0.55 5.40 -3.31
C ASN A 148 0.47 5.01 -2.25
N ASP A 149 0.81 5.93 -1.33
CA ASP A 149 1.75 5.60 -0.25
C ASP A 149 1.50 6.49 0.98
N TYR A 150 1.99 6.05 2.14
CA TYR A 150 1.88 6.70 3.43
C TYR A 150 3.18 7.40 3.85
N ASN A 151 3.09 8.27 4.86
CA ASN A 151 4.23 9.00 5.43
C ASN A 151 5.03 9.83 4.40
N LEU A 152 4.38 10.30 3.34
CA LEU A 152 5.04 11.18 2.36
C LEU A 152 5.32 12.58 2.97
N GLU A 153 4.55 12.97 3.97
CA GLU A 153 4.67 14.20 4.77
C GLU A 153 5.66 14.10 5.94
N SER A 154 6.44 13.03 6.02
CA SER A 154 7.26 12.70 7.18
C SER A 154 8.29 13.79 7.56
N THR A 155 8.32 14.11 8.86
CA THR A 155 9.24 15.12 9.42
C THR A 155 10.62 14.58 9.75
N TRP A 156 10.73 13.28 10.04
CA TRP A 156 11.96 12.63 10.51
C TRP A 156 12.98 12.39 9.40
N ASP A 157 12.54 12.21 8.17
CA ASP A 157 13.38 11.96 7.01
C ASP A 157 13.39 13.12 6.00
N ASN A 158 12.80 14.26 6.38
CA ASN A 158 12.73 15.46 5.55
C ASN A 158 12.01 15.19 4.20
N ASN A 159 10.88 14.51 4.26
CA ASN A 159 10.08 14.08 3.09
C ASN A 159 10.86 13.20 2.10
N GLN A 160 11.84 12.43 2.59
CA GLN A 160 12.64 11.58 1.71
C GLN A 160 11.80 10.50 1.03
N LYS A 161 10.77 10.00 1.72
CA LYS A 161 9.86 9.02 1.12
C LYS A 161 9.08 9.59 -0.07
N ALA A 162 8.60 10.84 0.02
CA ALA A 162 7.95 11.52 -1.10
C ALA A 162 8.88 11.69 -2.31
N LYS A 163 10.13 12.09 -2.07
CA LYS A 163 11.14 12.20 -3.13
C LYS A 163 11.44 10.85 -3.78
N SER A 164 11.52 9.80 -2.95
CA SER A 164 11.75 8.44 -3.43
C SER A 164 10.59 7.91 -4.28
N LEU A 165 9.35 8.22 -3.90
CA LEU A 165 8.20 7.83 -4.70
C LEU A 165 8.21 8.50 -6.08
N VAL A 166 8.52 9.79 -6.16
CA VAL A 166 8.66 10.51 -7.44
C VAL A 166 9.76 9.87 -8.30
N HIS A 167 10.93 9.62 -7.71
CA HIS A 167 12.05 8.95 -8.39
C HIS A 167 11.67 7.56 -8.95
N TRP A 168 10.98 6.73 -8.16
CA TRP A 168 10.54 5.42 -8.63
C TRP A 168 9.48 5.52 -9.73
N ILE A 169 8.60 6.52 -9.71
CA ILE A 169 7.65 6.75 -10.80
C ILE A 169 8.40 7.07 -12.09
N GLU A 170 9.43 7.92 -12.04
CA GLU A 170 10.27 8.20 -13.19
C GLU A 170 10.97 6.94 -13.74
N LYS A 171 11.48 6.08 -12.84
CA LYS A 171 12.06 4.78 -13.22
C LYS A 171 11.05 3.86 -13.88
N TRP A 172 9.84 3.75 -13.33
CA TRP A 172 8.80 2.91 -13.93
C TRP A 172 8.37 3.41 -15.32
N GLU A 173 8.33 4.70 -15.53
CA GLU A 173 7.98 5.32 -16.81
C GLU A 173 9.15 5.41 -17.81
N SER A 174 10.37 5.05 -17.40
CA SER A 174 11.57 5.14 -18.26
C SER A 174 11.52 4.23 -19.48
N ASP A 175 10.60 3.25 -19.52
CA ASP A 175 10.34 2.41 -20.67
C ASP A 175 9.63 3.16 -21.84
N GLY A 176 9.17 4.39 -21.59
CA GLY A 176 8.47 5.23 -22.57
C GLY A 176 7.05 4.78 -22.93
N VAL A 177 6.55 3.71 -22.29
CA VAL A 177 5.23 3.11 -22.52
C VAL A 177 4.34 3.17 -21.28
N THR A 178 4.90 2.85 -20.12
CA THR A 178 4.20 2.91 -18.83
C THR A 178 3.82 4.36 -18.53
N LYS A 179 2.55 4.57 -18.15
CA LYS A 179 2.05 5.89 -17.79
C LYS A 179 1.31 5.84 -16.47
N ILE A 180 1.83 6.55 -15.49
CA ILE A 180 1.24 6.77 -14.17
C ILE A 180 0.64 8.18 -14.17
N ASP A 181 -0.65 8.30 -13.86
CA ASP A 181 -1.35 9.58 -13.94
C ASP A 181 -1.21 10.41 -12.66
N GLY A 182 -1.01 9.78 -11.51
CA GLY A 182 -1.03 10.51 -10.25
C GLY A 182 -0.35 9.80 -9.09
N ILE A 183 -0.27 10.54 -7.99
CA ILE A 183 0.25 10.12 -6.70
C ILE A 183 -0.85 10.28 -5.66
N GLY A 184 -1.16 9.20 -4.93
CA GLY A 184 -1.99 9.23 -3.73
C GLY A 184 -1.10 9.39 -2.50
N THR A 185 -1.44 10.33 -1.62
CA THR A 185 -0.89 10.40 -0.28
C THR A 185 -1.97 9.99 0.71
N GLN A 186 -1.68 8.98 1.54
CA GLN A 186 -2.67 8.46 2.50
C GLN A 186 -3.05 9.52 3.54
N MET A 187 -2.09 10.33 4.00
CA MET A 187 -2.32 11.39 4.98
C MET A 187 -2.86 10.87 6.32
N HIS A 188 -2.28 9.80 6.85
CA HIS A 188 -2.48 9.38 8.23
C HIS A 188 -1.72 10.32 9.17
N VAL A 189 -2.34 11.41 9.54
CA VAL A 189 -1.70 12.51 10.28
C VAL A 189 -2.21 12.62 11.72
N ALA A 190 -1.53 13.44 12.54
CA ALA A 190 -1.99 13.73 13.88
C ALA A 190 -1.93 15.24 14.14
N TYR A 191 -2.91 15.74 14.85
CA TYR A 191 -2.77 17.05 15.50
C TYR A 191 -1.89 16.89 16.74
N ARG A 192 -0.90 17.76 16.89
CA ARG A 192 0.07 17.74 17.98
C ARG A 192 -0.14 18.91 18.93
N ALA A 193 -0.34 18.63 20.22
CA ALA A 193 -0.49 19.68 21.23
C ALA A 193 0.77 20.55 21.37
N ASN A 194 1.97 19.97 21.17
CA ASN A 194 3.19 20.74 21.12
C ASN A 194 3.22 21.61 19.86
N ALA A 195 3.21 22.94 20.05
CA ALA A 195 3.10 23.91 18.96
C ALA A 195 4.28 23.83 17.95
N ALA A 196 5.50 23.55 18.43
CA ALA A 196 6.66 23.45 17.53
C ALA A 196 6.59 22.20 16.66
N ASP A 197 6.14 21.07 17.21
CA ASP A 197 5.96 19.84 16.46
C ASP A 197 4.79 19.96 15.48
N GLN A 198 3.72 20.64 15.87
CA GLN A 198 2.58 20.93 14.98
C GLN A 198 3.02 21.78 13.80
N GLN A 199 3.71 22.89 14.06
CA GLN A 199 4.25 23.76 13.00
C GLN A 199 5.16 22.98 12.05
N LYS A 200 6.07 22.19 12.60
CA LYS A 200 6.97 21.35 11.79
C LYS A 200 6.21 20.37 10.90
N GLN A 201 5.16 19.75 11.40
CA GLN A 201 4.32 18.85 10.61
C GLN A 201 3.61 19.59 9.48
N GLU A 202 3.03 20.77 9.76
CA GLU A 202 2.38 21.60 8.73
C GLU A 202 3.35 22.00 7.62
N GLU A 203 4.56 22.43 7.98
CA GLU A 203 5.62 22.77 7.03
C GLU A 203 5.98 21.57 6.13
N HIS A 204 6.05 20.35 6.71
CA HIS A 204 6.36 19.14 5.96
C HIS A 204 5.22 18.64 5.08
N VAL A 205 3.96 18.87 5.48
CA VAL A 205 2.80 18.64 4.61
C VAL A 205 2.85 19.56 3.39
N VAL A 206 3.09 20.86 3.59
CA VAL A 206 3.24 21.81 2.47
C VAL A 206 4.39 21.41 1.56
N LYS A 207 5.54 21.08 2.13
CA LYS A 207 6.73 20.64 1.38
C LYS A 207 6.47 19.36 0.59
N MET A 208 5.73 18.40 1.16
CA MET A 208 5.31 17.21 0.42
C MET A 208 4.53 17.59 -0.83
N PHE A 209 3.51 18.42 -0.71
CA PHE A 209 2.74 18.85 -1.88
C PHE A 209 3.59 19.61 -2.91
N GLU A 210 4.56 20.40 -2.49
CA GLU A 210 5.51 21.04 -3.41
C GLU A 210 6.40 20.02 -4.16
N ILE A 211 6.84 18.96 -3.48
CA ILE A 211 7.60 17.87 -4.10
C ILE A 211 6.72 17.14 -5.12
N LEU A 212 5.52 16.76 -4.72
CA LEU A 212 4.60 16.04 -5.59
C LEU A 212 4.16 16.88 -6.79
N ALA A 213 3.92 18.16 -6.61
CA ALA A 213 3.55 19.08 -7.71
C ALA A 213 4.65 19.20 -8.78
N LYS A 214 5.93 19.18 -8.39
CA LYS A 214 7.07 19.22 -9.31
C LYS A 214 7.15 18.01 -10.23
N SER A 215 6.56 16.88 -9.86
CA SER A 215 6.50 15.68 -10.71
C SER A 215 5.57 15.86 -11.94
N GLY A 216 4.72 16.88 -11.94
CA GLY A 216 3.69 17.06 -12.95
C GLY A 216 2.55 16.04 -12.90
N LYS A 217 2.51 15.19 -11.87
CA LYS A 217 1.45 14.20 -11.67
C LYS A 217 0.23 14.82 -11.00
N LEU A 218 -0.93 14.20 -11.20
CA LEU A 218 -2.09 14.49 -10.38
C LEU A 218 -1.80 14.08 -8.93
N VAL A 219 -2.35 14.81 -7.97
CA VAL A 219 -2.19 14.49 -6.56
C VAL A 219 -3.57 14.34 -5.92
N LYS A 220 -3.74 13.30 -5.09
CA LYS A 220 -4.93 13.13 -4.26
C LYS A 220 -4.55 12.77 -2.83
N VAL A 221 -5.38 13.18 -1.89
CA VAL A 221 -5.41 12.62 -0.54
C VAL A 221 -6.37 11.43 -0.56
N SER A 222 -5.91 10.25 -0.15
CA SER A 222 -6.63 9.00 -0.38
C SER A 222 -7.28 8.40 0.86
N GLU A 223 -6.69 8.60 2.06
CA GLU A 223 -7.06 7.85 3.26
C GLU A 223 -7.07 8.72 4.52
N LEU A 224 -7.28 10.03 4.36
CA LEU A 224 -7.14 11.01 5.44
C LEU A 224 -7.83 10.56 6.73
N ASP A 225 -7.03 10.43 7.77
CA ASP A 225 -7.49 10.37 9.15
C ASP A 225 -6.60 11.26 10.03
N MET A 226 -7.10 11.58 11.23
CA MET A 226 -6.39 12.45 12.15
C MET A 226 -6.42 11.90 13.57
N GLY A 227 -5.23 11.60 14.10
CA GLY A 227 -5.02 11.32 15.52
C GLY A 227 -4.78 12.58 16.33
N TYR A 228 -4.76 12.46 17.66
CA TYR A 228 -4.31 13.51 18.58
C TYR A 228 -3.11 13.02 19.36
N VAL A 229 -2.06 13.84 19.41
CA VAL A 229 -0.85 13.61 20.20
C VAL A 229 -0.75 14.71 21.24
N ASP A 230 -0.77 14.33 22.52
CA ASP A 230 -0.66 15.28 23.65
C ASP A 230 0.75 15.87 23.77
N GLU A 231 0.93 16.77 24.74
CA GLU A 231 2.23 17.42 25.00
C GLU A 231 3.34 16.45 25.42
N SER A 232 2.98 15.27 25.92
CA SER A 232 3.94 14.21 26.28
C SER A 232 4.40 13.39 25.07
N GLY A 233 3.80 13.60 23.89
CA GLY A 233 4.05 12.84 22.69
C GLY A 233 3.26 11.53 22.62
N THR A 234 2.25 11.36 23.48
CA THR A 234 1.41 10.15 23.53
C THR A 234 0.16 10.35 22.66
N THR A 235 -0.15 9.37 21.83
CA THR A 235 -1.42 9.35 21.09
C THR A 235 -2.55 9.01 22.05
N VAL A 236 -3.53 9.90 22.17
CA VAL A 236 -4.67 9.77 23.08
C VAL A 236 -5.99 9.98 22.36
N LEU A 237 -7.02 9.27 22.82
CA LEU A 237 -8.41 9.55 22.47
C LEU A 237 -8.99 10.43 23.59
N THR A 238 -9.36 11.66 23.26
CA THR A 238 -10.03 12.56 24.18
C THR A 238 -11.48 12.80 23.77
N LYS A 239 -12.30 13.19 24.73
CA LYS A 239 -13.70 13.56 24.45
C LYS A 239 -13.78 14.73 23.45
N ASP A 240 -12.80 15.62 23.51
CA ASP A 240 -12.74 16.84 22.70
C ASP A 240 -12.38 16.57 21.22
N MET A 241 -11.93 15.35 20.88
CA MET A 241 -11.72 14.95 19.47
C MET A 241 -13.02 14.60 18.74
N THR A 242 -14.12 14.49 19.44
CA THR A 242 -15.42 14.09 18.88
C THR A 242 -16.40 15.26 18.75
N GLU A 243 -16.02 16.45 19.20
CA GLU A 243 -16.73 17.72 19.06
C GLU A 243 -16.00 18.63 18.05
#